data_6f91fcf0ff36f3926ce91258ab0466e0
#
_entry.id   6f91fcf0ff36f3926ce91258ab0466e0
#
_cell.length_a   1.000
_cell.length_b   1.000
_cell.length_c   1.000
_cell.angle_alpha   90.00
_cell.angle_beta   90.00
_cell.angle_gamma   90.00
#
_symmetry.space_group_name_H-M   'P 1'
#
loop_
_entity.id
_entity.type
_entity.pdbx_description
1 polymer ?
#
loop_
_entity_poly.entity_id
_entity_poly.type
_entity_poly.pdbx_seq_one_letter_code
_entity_poly.pdbx_strand_id
1 'polypeptide(L)'
;MEIRSDSLAWLAKRDGTLVMGHGPFAELANPVADGVSFYVQDFALQDPKPWKIPSRVERTSVANVATCPPRHPMFDCEWMPMDAVPFSAVFQEVMASINGGIFEKTVPVVTETGTTAAAPGAAIVDAMIRQAPPLHTYGWVNGAAGFAGATPELLFSLNGDHLDTMALAGTARSEDCEVFAVDEKEIREHEYVAQTLVSKLLDLGQVERRPREILELGGIVHFLSHIQLDLRASLTPEELLRRLHPTPALGPLPRTAETLSLLLDWRKRLGCPAQFGAPFGLWDNGAFDAVVAIRGIWWDGVELLLPAGCGVIEASRLVNEWRELRLKREAVKRFLLKH
;
A
#
# COMPACT_ATOMS: atom_id res chain seq x y z
N MET A 1 10.78 20.13 -15.65
CA MET A 1 9.76 20.30 -14.57
C MET A 1 10.51 20.62 -13.28
N GLU A 2 10.38 21.83 -12.76
CA GLU A 2 10.99 22.21 -11.49
C GLU A 2 10.02 21.83 -10.36
N ILE A 3 10.40 20.92 -9.48
CA ILE A 3 9.66 20.64 -8.24
C ILE A 3 9.99 21.79 -7.28
N ARG A 4 9.23 22.89 -7.37
CA ARG A 4 9.42 24.11 -6.56
C ARG A 4 8.36 24.29 -5.49
N SER A 5 7.64 23.24 -5.09
CA SER A 5 6.73 23.37 -3.95
C SER A 5 7.22 22.48 -2.80
N ASP A 6 7.22 23.02 -1.60
CA ASP A 6 7.52 22.29 -0.38
C ASP A 6 6.49 21.16 -0.10
N SER A 7 5.50 21.00 -0.97
CA SER A 7 4.49 19.94 -0.88
C SER A 7 4.02 19.45 -2.24
N LEU A 8 3.92 18.13 -2.36
CA LEU A 8 3.61 17.39 -3.59
C LEU A 8 2.80 16.13 -3.27
N ALA A 9 1.79 15.82 -4.09
CA ALA A 9 1.10 14.54 -4.10
C ALA A 9 1.09 13.97 -5.51
N TRP A 10 1.11 12.63 -5.66
CA TRP A 10 0.92 12.01 -6.97
C TRP A 10 0.32 10.61 -6.83
N LEU A 11 -0.37 10.20 -7.88
CA LEU A 11 -0.80 8.82 -8.09
C LEU A 11 -0.74 8.49 -9.58
N ALA A 12 -0.16 7.34 -9.91
CA ALA A 12 -0.24 6.77 -11.24
C ALA A 12 -1.49 5.88 -11.35
N LYS A 13 -2.35 6.19 -12.33
CA LYS A 13 -3.53 5.39 -12.68
C LYS A 13 -3.12 4.09 -13.37
N ARG A 14 -4.05 3.16 -13.48
CA ARG A 14 -3.83 1.86 -14.12
C ARG A 14 -3.39 1.95 -15.59
N ASP A 15 -3.83 2.98 -16.30
CA ASP A 15 -3.46 3.25 -17.71
C ASP A 15 -2.07 3.90 -17.87
N GLY A 16 -1.34 4.10 -16.76
CA GLY A 16 -0.03 4.75 -16.73
C GLY A 16 -0.09 6.28 -16.71
N THR A 17 -1.29 6.89 -16.69
CA THR A 17 -1.44 8.33 -16.46
C THR A 17 -0.98 8.69 -15.06
N LEU A 18 -0.04 9.62 -14.97
CA LEU A 18 0.49 10.17 -13.72
C LEU A 18 -0.15 11.53 -13.46
N VAL A 19 -0.90 11.63 -12.37
CA VAL A 19 -1.49 12.90 -11.90
C VAL A 19 -0.68 13.39 -10.72
N MET A 20 -0.21 14.62 -10.81
CA MET A 20 0.58 15.30 -9.77
C MET A 20 -0.14 16.56 -9.31
N GLY A 21 -0.26 16.71 -8.00
CA GLY A 21 -0.76 17.91 -7.33
C GLY A 21 0.36 18.63 -6.62
N HIS A 22 0.46 19.94 -6.83
CA HIS A 22 1.44 20.80 -6.18
C HIS A 22 0.77 21.68 -5.16
N GLY A 23 1.42 21.85 -4.02
CA GLY A 23 0.95 22.74 -2.94
C GLY A 23 0.99 24.22 -3.28
N PRO A 24 0.45 25.07 -2.40
CA PRO A 24 -0.15 24.69 -1.13
C PRO A 24 -1.42 23.86 -1.33
N PHE A 25 -1.69 22.94 -0.38
CA PHE A 25 -2.90 22.12 -0.39
C PHE A 25 -3.94 22.69 0.58
N ALA A 26 -5.20 22.76 0.13
CA ALA A 26 -6.32 22.92 1.05
C ALA A 26 -6.74 21.56 1.59
N GLU A 27 -7.11 21.49 2.87
CA GLU A 27 -7.50 20.24 3.54
C GLU A 27 -9.00 20.26 3.84
N LEU A 28 -9.74 19.30 3.29
CA LEU A 28 -11.19 19.20 3.40
C LEU A 28 -11.63 17.83 3.90
N ALA A 29 -12.86 17.79 4.45
CA ALA A 29 -13.51 16.54 4.85
C ALA A 29 -14.07 15.75 3.65
N ASN A 30 -14.37 16.43 2.53
CA ASN A 30 -14.93 15.85 1.30
C ASN A 30 -14.12 16.32 0.08
N PRO A 31 -14.11 15.55 -1.03
CA PRO A 31 -13.45 15.96 -2.26
C PRO A 31 -14.15 17.19 -2.90
N VAL A 32 -13.48 17.86 -3.80
CA VAL A 32 -14.13 18.85 -4.65
C VAL A 32 -15.02 18.15 -5.69
N ALA A 33 -16.16 18.77 -6.05
CA ALA A 33 -17.05 18.17 -7.04
C ALA A 33 -16.34 18.03 -8.40
N ASP A 34 -15.74 19.13 -8.86
CA ASP A 34 -14.99 19.19 -10.11
C ASP A 34 -13.51 19.42 -9.81
N GLY A 35 -12.63 18.72 -10.53
CA GLY A 35 -11.19 18.84 -10.39
C GLY A 35 -10.53 17.65 -9.70
N VAL A 36 -9.37 17.90 -9.08
CA VAL A 36 -8.50 16.89 -8.48
C VAL A 36 -8.41 17.06 -6.96
N SER A 37 -8.55 15.97 -6.25
CA SER A 37 -8.28 15.86 -4.83
C SER A 37 -7.52 14.57 -4.52
N PHE A 38 -6.50 14.64 -3.66
CA PHE A 38 -5.81 13.45 -3.16
C PHE A 38 -6.40 13.05 -1.82
N TYR A 39 -6.63 11.76 -1.63
CA TYR A 39 -7.04 11.19 -0.35
C TYR A 39 -5.81 10.66 0.37
N VAL A 40 -5.47 11.29 1.49
CA VAL A 40 -4.31 10.95 2.32
C VAL A 40 -4.79 10.71 3.74
N GLN A 41 -4.65 9.48 4.23
CA GLN A 41 -5.23 9.05 5.50
C GLN A 41 -4.23 8.18 6.28
N ASP A 42 -4.47 7.99 7.57
CA ASP A 42 -3.84 6.95 8.37
C ASP A 42 -4.56 5.60 8.22
N PHE A 43 -3.92 4.53 8.71
CA PHE A 43 -4.50 3.18 8.63
C PHE A 43 -5.81 3.03 9.40
N ALA A 44 -6.02 3.80 10.44
CA ALA A 44 -7.24 3.76 11.27
C ALA A 44 -8.35 4.68 10.76
N LEU A 45 -8.12 5.43 9.67
CA LEU A 45 -9.04 6.40 9.06
C LEU A 45 -9.45 7.51 10.04
N GLN A 46 -8.50 8.09 10.76
CA GLN A 46 -8.78 9.06 11.83
C GLN A 46 -8.56 10.53 11.42
N ASP A 47 -7.90 10.83 10.29
CA ASP A 47 -7.78 12.21 9.81
C ASP A 47 -9.18 12.75 9.42
N PRO A 48 -9.69 13.81 10.08
CA PRO A 48 -11.00 14.38 9.77
C PRO A 48 -11.02 15.17 8.45
N LYS A 49 -9.85 15.47 7.87
CA LYS A 49 -9.68 16.21 6.60
C LYS A 49 -8.76 15.47 5.64
N PRO A 50 -9.11 14.25 5.21
CA PRO A 50 -8.24 13.42 4.42
C PRO A 50 -8.05 13.91 2.97
N TRP A 51 -8.94 14.78 2.48
CA TRP A 51 -8.88 15.28 1.13
C TRP A 51 -7.96 16.49 1.02
N LYS A 52 -6.91 16.34 0.22
CA LYS A 52 -5.87 17.35 -0.04
C LYS A 52 -6.05 17.90 -1.45
N ILE A 53 -6.46 19.15 -1.55
CA ILE A 53 -6.77 19.83 -2.81
C ILE A 53 -5.55 20.64 -3.24
N PRO A 54 -4.89 20.31 -4.36
CA PRO A 54 -3.71 21.01 -4.82
C PRO A 54 -4.05 22.37 -5.42
N SER A 55 -3.14 23.34 -5.28
CA SER A 55 -3.25 24.64 -5.96
C SER A 55 -2.97 24.56 -7.47
N ARG A 56 -2.21 23.54 -7.90
CA ARG A 56 -1.88 23.28 -9.31
C ARG A 56 -1.83 21.79 -9.58
N VAL A 57 -2.39 21.39 -10.72
CA VAL A 57 -2.37 19.99 -11.18
C VAL A 57 -1.53 19.89 -12.45
N GLU A 58 -0.73 18.83 -12.52
CA GLU A 58 0.02 18.43 -13.71
C GLU A 58 -0.34 17.00 -14.07
N ARG A 59 -0.49 16.71 -15.37
CA ARG A 59 -0.73 15.38 -15.90
C ARG A 59 0.33 15.00 -16.91
N THR A 60 0.87 13.80 -16.79
CA THR A 60 1.82 13.21 -17.72
C THR A 60 1.62 11.69 -17.73
N SER A 61 2.55 10.92 -18.27
CA SER A 61 2.59 9.47 -18.11
C SER A 61 3.87 9.04 -17.41
N VAL A 62 3.80 7.92 -16.69
CA VAL A 62 4.99 7.30 -16.09
C VAL A 62 6.05 7.02 -17.16
N ALA A 63 5.64 6.57 -18.37
CA ALA A 63 6.53 6.33 -19.49
C ALA A 63 7.30 7.60 -19.89
N ASN A 64 6.63 8.75 -19.98
CA ASN A 64 7.29 10.02 -20.31
C ASN A 64 8.30 10.44 -19.24
N VAL A 65 7.97 10.23 -17.96
CA VAL A 65 8.92 10.52 -16.87
C VAL A 65 10.12 9.58 -16.92
N ALA A 66 9.91 8.31 -17.22
CA ALA A 66 10.97 7.31 -17.30
C ALA A 66 11.96 7.55 -18.45
N THR A 67 11.55 8.19 -19.55
CA THR A 67 12.45 8.55 -20.67
C THR A 67 13.42 9.70 -20.32
N CYS A 68 13.09 10.52 -19.32
CA CYS A 68 14.01 11.58 -18.88
C CYS A 68 15.09 10.99 -17.95
N PRO A 69 16.32 11.49 -17.98
CA PRO A 69 17.33 11.04 -17.02
C PRO A 69 16.93 11.39 -15.59
N PRO A 70 17.33 10.58 -14.58
CA PRO A 70 17.12 10.91 -13.18
C PRO A 70 17.74 12.28 -12.86
N ARG A 71 16.99 13.10 -12.09
CA ARG A 71 17.42 14.46 -11.72
C ARG A 71 18.27 14.47 -10.47
N HIS A 72 18.03 13.50 -9.61
CA HIS A 72 18.71 13.36 -8.35
C HIS A 72 19.50 12.03 -8.36
N PRO A 73 20.75 12.04 -7.91
CA PRO A 73 21.51 10.80 -7.78
C PRO A 73 20.85 9.91 -6.72
N MET A 74 21.03 8.61 -6.89
CA MET A 74 20.72 7.65 -5.83
C MET A 74 21.59 8.00 -4.61
N PHE A 75 21.03 7.80 -3.41
CA PHE A 75 21.67 8.15 -2.14
C PHE A 75 22.17 6.90 -1.41
N ASP A 76 23.14 7.09 -0.55
CA ASP A 76 23.58 6.07 0.40
C ASP A 76 22.80 6.23 1.70
N CYS A 77 22.43 5.09 2.29
CA CYS A 77 21.70 5.05 3.57
C CYS A 77 22.40 4.07 4.51
N GLU A 78 22.67 4.53 5.71
CA GLU A 78 23.12 3.67 6.81
C GLU A 78 21.87 3.05 7.47
N TRP A 79 21.63 1.77 7.16
CA TRP A 79 20.51 1.02 7.72
C TRP A 79 20.90 0.42 9.07
N MET A 80 20.04 0.62 10.07
CA MET A 80 20.22 -0.03 11.37
C MET A 80 19.97 -1.54 11.25
N PRO A 81 20.82 -2.38 11.89
CA PRO A 81 20.58 -3.82 11.90
C PRO A 81 19.21 -4.16 12.47
N MET A 82 18.46 -4.99 11.74
CA MET A 82 17.14 -5.44 12.17
C MET A 82 17.23 -6.45 13.31
N ASP A 83 16.60 -6.12 14.44
CA ASP A 83 16.42 -7.04 15.55
C ASP A 83 15.11 -7.83 15.38
N ALA A 84 15.22 -9.16 15.37
CA ALA A 84 14.07 -10.06 15.26
C ALA A 84 13.30 -10.26 16.58
N VAL A 85 13.87 -9.88 17.73
CA VAL A 85 13.30 -10.14 19.06
C VAL A 85 11.94 -9.46 19.23
N PRO A 86 11.75 -8.16 18.92
CA PRO A 86 10.43 -7.53 19.04
C PRO A 86 9.37 -8.17 18.15
N PHE A 87 9.74 -8.53 16.92
CA PHE A 87 8.82 -9.23 16.01
C PHE A 87 8.49 -10.64 16.51
N SER A 88 9.48 -11.38 17.02
CA SER A 88 9.26 -12.71 17.57
C SER A 88 8.26 -12.71 18.72
N ALA A 89 8.36 -11.71 19.63
CA ALA A 89 7.41 -11.55 20.72
C ALA A 89 5.98 -11.29 20.21
N VAL A 90 5.83 -10.35 19.27
CA VAL A 90 4.53 -10.05 18.66
C VAL A 90 4.01 -11.28 17.88
N PHE A 91 4.86 -11.99 17.15
CA PHE A 91 4.46 -13.20 16.43
C PHE A 91 3.91 -14.28 17.37
N GLN A 92 4.49 -14.47 18.56
CA GLN A 92 3.97 -15.41 19.56
C GLN A 92 2.59 -14.99 20.08
N GLU A 93 2.37 -13.69 20.33
CA GLU A 93 1.07 -13.16 20.74
C GLU A 93 0.02 -13.35 19.63
N VAL A 94 0.40 -13.09 18.36
CA VAL A 94 -0.44 -13.34 17.18
C VAL A 94 -0.84 -14.80 17.09
N MET A 95 0.13 -15.73 17.18
CA MET A 95 -0.14 -17.17 17.12
C MET A 95 -1.01 -17.64 18.29
N ALA A 96 -0.79 -17.13 19.50
CA ALA A 96 -1.66 -17.42 20.65
C ALA A 96 -3.10 -16.94 20.40
N SER A 97 -3.27 -15.76 19.83
CA SER A 97 -4.59 -15.19 19.49
C SER A 97 -5.29 -15.97 18.36
N ILE A 98 -4.54 -16.45 17.35
CA ILE A 98 -5.07 -17.33 16.29
C ILE A 98 -5.49 -18.68 16.87
N ASN A 99 -4.63 -19.32 17.66
CA ASN A 99 -4.94 -20.59 18.31
C ASN A 99 -6.10 -20.49 19.30
N GLY A 100 -6.30 -19.31 19.89
CA GLY A 100 -7.44 -18.98 20.75
C GLY A 100 -8.73 -18.63 20.01
N GLY A 101 -8.70 -18.62 18.65
CA GLY A 101 -9.88 -18.35 17.82
C GLY A 101 -10.26 -16.87 17.73
N ILE A 102 -9.39 -15.94 18.14
CA ILE A 102 -9.61 -14.48 18.03
C ILE A 102 -9.40 -14.03 16.58
N PHE A 103 -8.40 -14.60 15.90
CA PHE A 103 -8.08 -14.31 14.51
C PHE A 103 -8.03 -15.58 13.68
N GLU A 104 -8.44 -15.48 12.42
CA GLU A 104 -8.09 -16.42 11.35
C GLU A 104 -6.82 -15.95 10.63
N LYS A 105 -6.68 -14.61 10.52
CA LYS A 105 -5.54 -13.95 9.88
C LYS A 105 -5.30 -12.57 10.49
N THR A 106 -4.04 -12.16 10.58
CA THR A 106 -3.66 -10.76 10.87
C THR A 106 -2.33 -10.42 10.21
N VAL A 107 -1.95 -9.13 10.20
CA VAL A 107 -0.77 -8.67 9.46
C VAL A 107 0.10 -7.76 10.33
N PRO A 108 0.97 -8.32 11.17
CA PRO A 108 1.98 -7.54 11.89
C PRO A 108 2.97 -6.89 10.90
N VAL A 109 3.49 -5.72 11.27
CA VAL A 109 4.37 -4.90 10.43
C VAL A 109 5.64 -4.59 11.18
N VAL A 110 6.79 -4.85 10.58
CA VAL A 110 8.09 -4.40 11.10
C VAL A 110 8.58 -3.19 10.31
N THR A 111 9.38 -2.34 10.95
CA THR A 111 9.96 -1.16 10.31
C THR A 111 11.47 -1.18 10.48
N GLU A 112 12.19 -1.15 9.36
CA GLU A 112 13.63 -0.94 9.32
C GLU A 112 13.90 0.57 9.28
N THR A 113 14.83 1.04 10.10
CA THR A 113 15.19 2.45 10.17
C THR A 113 16.54 2.69 9.52
N GLY A 114 16.73 3.86 8.93
CA GLY A 114 17.99 4.24 8.33
C GLY A 114 18.20 5.75 8.41
N THR A 115 19.45 6.17 8.18
CA THR A 115 19.82 7.59 8.13
C THR A 115 20.66 7.89 6.89
N THR A 116 20.55 9.12 6.40
CA THR A 116 21.29 9.61 5.24
C THR A 116 22.10 10.86 5.61
N ALA A 117 23.18 11.13 4.86
CA ALA A 117 24.01 12.32 5.10
C ALA A 117 23.30 13.64 4.75
N ALA A 118 22.30 13.61 3.87
CA ALA A 118 21.48 14.77 3.47
C ALA A 118 20.04 14.31 3.23
N ALA A 119 19.08 15.23 3.30
CA ALA A 119 17.66 14.94 3.10
C ALA A 119 17.41 14.25 1.74
N PRO A 120 16.92 12.99 1.70
CA PRO A 120 16.83 12.20 0.48
C PRO A 120 15.50 12.37 -0.26
N GLY A 121 14.56 13.17 0.25
CA GLY A 121 13.19 13.25 -0.23
C GLY A 121 13.08 13.47 -1.74
N ALA A 122 13.87 14.39 -2.32
CA ALA A 122 13.83 14.65 -3.76
C ALA A 122 14.32 13.44 -4.59
N ALA A 123 15.33 12.72 -4.11
CA ALA A 123 15.82 11.51 -4.77
C ALA A 123 14.83 10.35 -4.65
N ILE A 124 14.17 10.22 -3.50
CA ILE A 124 13.08 9.23 -3.29
C ILE A 124 11.92 9.49 -4.25
N VAL A 125 11.46 10.74 -4.35
CA VAL A 125 10.39 11.13 -5.28
C VAL A 125 10.77 10.79 -6.71
N ASP A 126 11.97 11.19 -7.15
CA ASP A 126 12.45 10.94 -8.51
C ASP A 126 12.56 9.44 -8.83
N ALA A 127 12.99 8.63 -7.89
CA ALA A 127 13.07 7.17 -8.05
C ALA A 127 11.69 6.49 -8.09
N MET A 128 10.78 6.88 -7.19
CA MET A 128 9.47 6.23 -7.06
C MET A 128 8.52 6.60 -8.20
N ILE A 129 8.53 7.84 -8.67
CA ILE A 129 7.63 8.31 -9.73
C ILE A 129 7.88 7.62 -11.09
N ARG A 130 9.02 6.97 -11.26
CA ARG A 130 9.46 6.28 -12.49
C ARG A 130 9.06 4.81 -12.54
N GLN A 131 8.47 4.28 -11.46
CA GLN A 131 8.13 2.86 -11.41
C GLN A 131 6.96 2.58 -12.34
N ALA A 132 7.18 1.65 -13.29
CA ALA A 132 6.24 1.37 -14.39
C ALA A 132 5.09 0.45 -13.95
N PRO A 133 3.96 0.46 -14.66
CA PRO A 133 2.92 -0.55 -14.52
C PRO A 133 3.50 -1.98 -14.56
N PRO A 134 2.91 -2.94 -13.82
CA PRO A 134 1.62 -2.83 -13.13
C PRO A 134 1.69 -2.18 -11.74
N LEU A 135 2.82 -1.58 -11.36
CA LEU A 135 2.94 -0.84 -10.12
C LEU A 135 2.25 0.53 -10.22
N HIS A 136 1.51 0.88 -9.18
CA HIS A 136 0.97 2.22 -9.00
C HIS A 136 1.95 3.03 -8.16
N THR A 137 2.66 3.98 -8.77
CA THR A 137 3.48 4.92 -8.01
C THR A 137 2.60 5.95 -7.33
N TYR A 138 2.88 6.21 -6.07
CA TYR A 138 2.12 7.15 -5.23
C TYR A 138 3.05 7.88 -4.26
N GLY A 139 2.62 9.03 -3.76
CA GLY A 139 3.34 9.70 -2.70
C GLY A 139 2.73 11.00 -2.24
N TRP A 140 3.13 11.37 -1.04
CA TRP A 140 2.79 12.61 -0.37
C TRP A 140 4.05 13.21 0.27
N VAL A 141 4.33 14.46 -0.06
CA VAL A 141 5.44 15.24 0.49
C VAL A 141 4.88 16.51 1.12
N ASN A 142 5.31 16.81 2.33
CA ASN A 142 4.97 18.05 3.01
C ASN A 142 6.20 18.59 3.76
N GLY A 143 6.84 19.61 3.19
CA GLY A 143 8.10 20.14 3.68
C GLY A 143 9.23 19.10 3.65
N ALA A 144 9.90 18.91 4.78
CA ALA A 144 11.01 17.96 4.92
C ALA A 144 10.57 16.50 5.06
N ALA A 145 9.29 16.25 5.31
CA ALA A 145 8.75 14.92 5.57
C ALA A 145 7.88 14.44 4.40
N GLY A 146 7.75 13.12 4.27
CA GLY A 146 6.89 12.52 3.27
C GLY A 146 6.92 11.01 3.28
N PHE A 147 6.14 10.45 2.37
CA PHE A 147 6.22 9.04 2.02
C PHE A 147 5.96 8.84 0.53
N ALA A 148 6.55 7.81 -0.03
CA ALA A 148 6.39 7.45 -1.42
C ALA A 148 6.54 5.95 -1.60
N GLY A 149 5.88 5.41 -2.60
CA GLY A 149 5.96 3.99 -2.91
C GLY A 149 5.53 3.64 -4.32
N ALA A 150 5.71 2.37 -4.65
CA ALA A 150 5.23 1.74 -5.87
C ALA A 150 4.50 0.45 -5.50
N THR A 151 3.19 0.55 -5.34
CA THR A 151 2.34 -0.53 -4.85
C THR A 151 1.76 -1.35 -5.99
N PRO A 152 1.70 -2.69 -5.88
CA PRO A 152 0.94 -3.51 -6.80
C PRO A 152 -0.56 -3.59 -6.46
N GLU A 153 -0.98 -3.06 -5.30
CA GLU A 153 -2.30 -3.31 -4.74
C GLU A 153 -3.24 -2.13 -4.95
N LEU A 154 -4.20 -2.32 -5.86
CA LEU A 154 -5.36 -1.45 -6.02
C LEU A 154 -6.38 -1.79 -4.93
N LEU A 155 -6.70 -0.84 -4.05
CA LEU A 155 -7.78 -1.03 -3.08
C LEU A 155 -9.13 -1.08 -3.81
N PHE A 156 -9.41 -0.07 -4.63
CA PHE A 156 -10.47 -0.07 -5.63
C PHE A 156 -10.34 1.13 -6.57
N SER A 157 -10.98 0.99 -7.75
CA SER A 157 -11.25 2.07 -8.70
C SER A 157 -12.76 2.18 -8.87
N LEU A 158 -13.30 3.40 -8.81
CA LEU A 158 -14.71 3.71 -9.00
C LEU A 158 -14.85 4.73 -10.13
N ASN A 159 -15.57 4.36 -11.18
CA ASN A 159 -15.89 5.24 -12.29
C ASN A 159 -17.38 5.13 -12.64
N GLY A 160 -18.14 6.14 -12.24
CA GLY A 160 -19.60 6.07 -12.28
C GLY A 160 -20.11 4.99 -11.32
N ASP A 161 -20.78 3.97 -11.88
CA ASP A 161 -21.28 2.80 -11.16
C ASP A 161 -20.35 1.58 -11.25
N HIS A 162 -19.30 1.63 -12.07
CA HIS A 162 -18.35 0.54 -12.23
C HIS A 162 -17.27 0.56 -11.15
N LEU A 163 -17.13 -0.54 -10.43
CA LEU A 163 -16.11 -0.76 -9.38
C LEU A 163 -15.20 -1.91 -9.74
N ASP A 164 -13.90 -1.63 -9.76
CA ASP A 164 -12.81 -2.61 -9.86
C ASP A 164 -12.06 -2.70 -8.54
N THR A 165 -11.73 -3.90 -8.09
CA THR A 165 -10.81 -4.17 -6.98
C THR A 165 -10.02 -5.44 -7.24
N MET A 166 -9.09 -5.79 -6.36
CA MET A 166 -8.30 -7.00 -6.48
C MET A 166 -8.00 -7.63 -5.12
N ALA A 167 -7.90 -8.94 -5.12
CA ALA A 167 -7.25 -9.68 -4.04
C ALA A 167 -5.80 -9.93 -4.43
N LEU A 168 -4.86 -9.41 -3.64
CA LEU A 168 -3.43 -9.62 -3.80
C LEU A 168 -2.86 -10.12 -2.48
N ALA A 169 -2.44 -11.38 -2.42
CA ALA A 169 -1.87 -11.99 -1.21
C ALA A 169 -1.06 -13.25 -1.56
N GLY A 170 -0.31 -13.75 -0.57
CA GLY A 170 0.72 -14.75 -0.80
C GLY A 170 1.98 -14.13 -1.40
N THR A 171 3.14 -14.62 -1.00
CA THR A 171 4.42 -14.06 -1.45
C THR A 171 5.51 -15.12 -1.50
N ALA A 172 6.21 -15.23 -2.63
CA ALA A 172 7.41 -16.02 -2.76
C ALA A 172 8.44 -15.31 -3.65
N ARG A 173 9.62 -15.89 -3.78
CA ARG A 173 10.59 -15.46 -4.78
C ARG A 173 10.16 -15.95 -6.16
N SER A 174 10.51 -15.22 -7.22
CA SER A 174 10.21 -15.66 -8.60
C SER A 174 10.87 -17.00 -8.92
N GLU A 175 12.04 -17.30 -8.36
CA GLU A 175 12.73 -18.59 -8.52
C GLU A 175 11.96 -19.78 -7.92
N ASP A 176 11.07 -19.53 -6.93
CA ASP A 176 10.25 -20.53 -6.25
C ASP A 176 8.81 -20.61 -6.82
N CYS A 177 8.55 -20.01 -7.99
CA CYS A 177 7.21 -19.82 -8.56
C CYS A 177 6.42 -21.14 -8.73
N GLU A 178 7.09 -22.23 -9.16
CA GLU A 178 6.44 -23.53 -9.33
C GLU A 178 5.95 -24.13 -7.99
N VAL A 179 6.76 -24.00 -6.94
CA VAL A 179 6.40 -24.43 -5.59
C VAL A 179 5.30 -23.54 -5.02
N PHE A 180 5.41 -22.23 -5.20
CA PHE A 180 4.42 -21.24 -4.79
C PHE A 180 3.04 -21.52 -5.39
N ALA A 181 2.99 -21.90 -6.67
CA ALA A 181 1.73 -22.14 -7.39
C ALA A 181 0.84 -23.20 -6.72
N VAL A 182 1.43 -24.11 -5.95
CA VAL A 182 0.75 -25.23 -5.26
C VAL A 182 0.87 -25.15 -3.73
N ASP A 183 1.46 -24.10 -3.17
CA ASP A 183 1.62 -23.94 -1.73
C ASP A 183 0.26 -23.65 -1.07
N GLU A 184 -0.20 -24.60 -0.26
CA GLU A 184 -1.52 -24.55 0.39
C GLU A 184 -1.65 -23.35 1.37
N LYS A 185 -0.57 -22.97 2.06
CA LYS A 185 -0.57 -21.81 2.97
C LYS A 185 -0.79 -20.54 2.19
N GLU A 186 -0.05 -20.32 1.10
CA GLU A 186 -0.12 -19.11 0.28
C GLU A 186 -1.47 -19.03 -0.47
N ILE A 187 -1.96 -20.17 -0.98
CA ILE A 187 -3.29 -20.28 -1.60
C ILE A 187 -4.37 -19.87 -0.60
N ARG A 188 -4.32 -20.42 0.64
CA ARG A 188 -5.31 -20.14 1.68
C ARG A 188 -5.27 -18.69 2.13
N GLU A 189 -4.08 -18.11 2.25
CA GLU A 189 -3.92 -16.68 2.56
C GLU A 189 -4.59 -15.82 1.49
N HIS A 190 -4.39 -16.13 0.20
CA HIS A 190 -5.03 -15.44 -0.90
C HIS A 190 -6.56 -15.59 -0.88
N GLU A 191 -7.06 -16.82 -0.65
CA GLU A 191 -8.51 -17.07 -0.59
C GLU A 191 -9.20 -16.33 0.54
N TYR A 192 -8.58 -16.14 1.70
CA TYR A 192 -9.12 -15.29 2.77
C TYR A 192 -9.37 -13.86 2.28
N VAL A 193 -8.44 -13.30 1.51
CA VAL A 193 -8.60 -11.94 0.96
C VAL A 193 -9.71 -11.91 -0.09
N ALA A 194 -9.65 -12.82 -1.07
CA ALA A 194 -10.58 -12.83 -2.20
C ALA A 194 -12.03 -13.08 -1.77
N GLN A 195 -12.27 -14.07 -0.91
CA GLN A 195 -13.61 -14.40 -0.42
C GLN A 195 -14.18 -13.28 0.46
N THR A 196 -13.35 -12.64 1.29
CA THR A 196 -13.77 -11.50 2.11
C THR A 196 -14.18 -10.32 1.23
N LEU A 197 -13.41 -9.99 0.19
CA LEU A 197 -13.77 -8.90 -0.72
C LEU A 197 -15.08 -9.20 -1.46
N VAL A 198 -15.22 -10.41 -2.01
CA VAL A 198 -16.47 -10.83 -2.67
C VAL A 198 -17.64 -10.71 -1.70
N SER A 199 -17.52 -11.26 -0.48
CA SER A 199 -18.60 -11.23 0.51
C SER A 199 -19.02 -9.81 0.89
N LYS A 200 -18.08 -8.87 0.96
CA LYS A 200 -18.36 -7.46 1.25
C LYS A 200 -19.02 -6.70 0.10
N LEU A 201 -19.00 -7.25 -1.10
CA LEU A 201 -19.51 -6.59 -2.31
C LEU A 201 -20.81 -7.19 -2.84
N LEU A 202 -21.22 -8.40 -2.39
CA LEU A 202 -22.37 -9.15 -2.91
C LEU A 202 -23.72 -8.40 -2.82
N ASP A 203 -23.89 -7.57 -1.80
CA ASP A 203 -25.12 -6.77 -1.59
C ASP A 203 -25.15 -5.52 -2.49
N LEU A 204 -24.01 -5.10 -3.05
CA LEU A 204 -23.89 -3.90 -3.86
C LEU A 204 -24.16 -4.12 -5.35
N GLY A 205 -23.95 -5.33 -5.86
CA GLY A 205 -24.10 -5.63 -7.26
C GLY A 205 -23.86 -7.10 -7.61
N GLN A 206 -23.78 -7.39 -8.90
CA GLN A 206 -23.35 -8.70 -9.37
C GLN A 206 -21.81 -8.72 -9.41
N VAL A 207 -21.22 -9.48 -8.49
CA VAL A 207 -19.76 -9.57 -8.37
C VAL A 207 -19.22 -10.61 -9.34
N GLU A 208 -18.25 -10.22 -10.16
CA GLU A 208 -17.44 -11.12 -10.98
C GLU A 208 -16.04 -11.21 -10.41
N ARG A 209 -15.60 -12.41 -10.04
CA ARG A 209 -14.22 -12.71 -9.65
C ARG A 209 -13.55 -13.52 -10.75
N ARG A 210 -12.43 -13.02 -11.28
CA ARG A 210 -11.60 -13.77 -12.23
C ARG A 210 -10.81 -14.87 -11.53
N PRO A 211 -10.44 -15.94 -12.23
CA PRO A 211 -9.55 -16.98 -11.72
C PRO A 211 -8.27 -16.39 -11.15
N ARG A 212 -7.73 -17.06 -10.12
CA ARG A 212 -6.43 -16.71 -9.53
C ARG A 212 -5.33 -16.89 -10.56
N GLU A 213 -4.45 -15.90 -10.65
CA GLU A 213 -3.24 -15.89 -11.45
C GLU A 213 -2.01 -15.54 -10.60
N ILE A 214 -0.82 -15.71 -11.15
CA ILE A 214 0.44 -15.31 -10.51
C ILE A 214 0.91 -14.00 -11.14
N LEU A 215 1.11 -13.00 -10.30
CA LEU A 215 1.71 -11.71 -10.66
C LEU A 215 3.17 -11.70 -10.24
N GLU A 216 4.08 -11.52 -11.19
CA GLU A 216 5.51 -11.39 -10.93
C GLU A 216 5.93 -9.92 -10.93
N LEU A 217 6.66 -9.50 -9.89
CA LEU A 217 7.09 -8.13 -9.67
C LEU A 217 8.51 -8.08 -9.09
N GLY A 218 9.50 -7.76 -9.93
CA GLY A 218 10.86 -7.46 -9.46
C GLY A 218 11.52 -8.59 -8.66
N GLY A 219 11.30 -9.86 -9.06
CA GLY A 219 11.84 -11.03 -8.39
C GLY A 219 11.00 -11.56 -7.23
N ILE A 220 9.77 -11.08 -7.09
CA ILE A 220 8.77 -11.58 -6.14
C ILE A 220 7.50 -11.92 -6.89
N VAL A 221 6.82 -13.02 -6.51
CA VAL A 221 5.53 -13.43 -7.03
C VAL A 221 4.43 -13.28 -5.97
N HIS A 222 3.22 -12.99 -6.44
CA HIS A 222 2.00 -12.91 -5.64
C HIS A 222 0.86 -13.63 -6.35
N PHE A 223 -0.13 -14.15 -5.60
CA PHE A 223 -1.42 -14.49 -6.17
C PHE A 223 -2.28 -13.24 -6.34
N LEU A 224 -2.95 -13.15 -7.50
CA LEU A 224 -3.84 -12.08 -7.89
C LEU A 224 -5.19 -12.65 -8.34
N SER A 225 -6.29 -12.05 -7.89
CA SER A 225 -7.63 -12.22 -8.48
C SER A 225 -8.25 -10.85 -8.69
N HIS A 226 -8.63 -10.55 -9.92
CA HIS A 226 -9.43 -9.36 -10.22
C HIS A 226 -10.88 -9.57 -9.82
N ILE A 227 -11.50 -8.54 -9.27
CA ILE A 227 -12.90 -8.53 -8.82
C ILE A 227 -13.53 -7.25 -9.36
N GLN A 228 -14.66 -7.39 -10.05
CA GLN A 228 -15.38 -6.26 -10.64
C GLN A 228 -16.88 -6.41 -10.38
N LEU A 229 -17.58 -5.27 -10.35
CA LEU A 229 -19.04 -5.23 -10.29
C LEU A 229 -19.55 -3.87 -10.77
N ASP A 230 -20.80 -3.87 -11.25
CA ASP A 230 -21.58 -2.65 -11.44
C ASP A 230 -22.50 -2.45 -10.22
N LEU A 231 -22.40 -1.28 -9.60
CA LEU A 231 -23.15 -0.91 -8.40
C LEU A 231 -24.64 -0.71 -8.77
N ARG A 232 -25.52 -1.27 -7.95
CA ARG A 232 -26.98 -1.07 -8.11
C ARG A 232 -27.43 0.33 -7.67
N ALA A 233 -26.64 1.00 -6.86
CA ALA A 233 -26.84 2.36 -6.37
C ALA A 233 -25.50 3.07 -6.23
N SER A 234 -25.47 4.37 -6.49
CA SER A 234 -24.27 5.18 -6.34
C SER A 234 -23.80 5.17 -4.87
N LEU A 235 -22.51 4.96 -4.68
CA LEU A 235 -21.83 5.04 -3.39
C LEU A 235 -20.73 6.09 -3.46
N THR A 236 -20.47 6.73 -2.34
CA THR A 236 -19.34 7.64 -2.20
C THR A 236 -18.03 6.86 -2.03
N PRO A 237 -16.88 7.44 -2.41
CA PRO A 237 -15.58 6.87 -2.12
C PRO A 237 -15.39 6.50 -0.63
N GLU A 238 -15.87 7.35 0.28
CA GLU A 238 -15.75 7.14 1.72
C GLU A 238 -16.55 5.94 2.23
N GLU A 239 -17.73 5.67 1.66
CA GLU A 239 -18.52 4.48 1.99
C GLU A 239 -17.79 3.22 1.56
N LEU A 240 -17.21 3.21 0.36
CA LEU A 240 -16.41 2.09 -0.14
C LEU A 240 -15.09 1.93 0.64
N LEU A 241 -14.41 3.03 0.99
CA LEU A 241 -13.22 2.99 1.84
C LEU A 241 -13.52 2.33 3.19
N ARG A 242 -14.58 2.76 3.90
CA ARG A 242 -14.98 2.15 5.18
C ARG A 242 -15.39 0.69 5.04
N ARG A 243 -15.98 0.32 3.91
CA ARG A 243 -16.40 -1.05 3.65
C ARG A 243 -15.21 -1.97 3.37
N LEU A 244 -14.27 -1.55 2.54
CA LEU A 244 -13.17 -2.39 2.05
C LEU A 244 -11.92 -2.31 2.92
N HIS A 245 -11.58 -1.14 3.44
CA HIS A 245 -10.35 -0.95 4.22
C HIS A 245 -10.55 -1.25 5.72
N PRO A 246 -9.56 -1.90 6.37
CA PRO A 246 -8.51 -2.66 5.74
C PRO A 246 -9.03 -3.99 5.17
N THR A 247 -8.45 -4.40 4.03
CA THR A 247 -8.66 -5.75 3.49
C THR A 247 -7.89 -6.77 4.34
N PRO A 248 -8.21 -8.07 4.28
CA PRO A 248 -7.42 -9.08 4.98
C PRO A 248 -5.97 -9.23 4.46
N ALA A 249 -5.62 -8.55 3.35
CA ALA A 249 -4.24 -8.45 2.89
C ALA A 249 -3.36 -7.67 3.87
N LEU A 250 -3.95 -6.74 4.64
CA LEU A 250 -3.25 -5.91 5.63
C LEU A 250 -3.96 -5.77 6.98
N GLY A 251 -5.23 -6.14 7.03
CA GLY A 251 -6.06 -6.06 8.22
C GLY A 251 -6.29 -7.41 8.91
N PRO A 252 -7.01 -7.39 10.05
CA PRO A 252 -7.39 -8.60 10.76
C PRO A 252 -8.57 -9.30 10.09
N LEU A 253 -8.66 -10.62 10.26
CA LEU A 253 -9.82 -11.41 9.96
C LEU A 253 -10.17 -12.27 11.20
N PRO A 254 -11.38 -12.17 11.76
CA PRO A 254 -12.44 -11.21 11.39
C PRO A 254 -12.08 -9.76 11.70
N ARG A 255 -12.67 -8.81 10.97
CA ARG A 255 -12.48 -7.37 11.18
C ARG A 255 -13.52 -6.85 12.17
N THR A 256 -13.15 -6.79 13.44
CA THR A 256 -13.94 -6.21 14.54
C THR A 256 -13.17 -5.05 15.18
N ALA A 257 -13.81 -4.27 16.04
CA ALA A 257 -13.15 -3.21 16.80
C ALA A 257 -12.02 -3.77 17.69
N GLU A 258 -12.23 -4.93 18.31
CA GLU A 258 -11.26 -5.60 19.16
C GLU A 258 -10.03 -6.07 18.36
N THR A 259 -10.24 -6.80 17.27
CA THR A 259 -9.13 -7.33 16.45
C THR A 259 -8.35 -6.22 15.76
N LEU A 260 -9.02 -5.13 15.37
CA LEU A 260 -8.35 -3.95 14.83
C LEU A 260 -7.52 -3.25 15.91
N SER A 261 -8.03 -3.12 17.12
CA SER A 261 -7.28 -2.52 18.25
C SER A 261 -6.01 -3.30 18.58
N LEU A 262 -6.08 -4.63 18.63
CA LEU A 262 -4.93 -5.50 18.84
C LEU A 262 -3.87 -5.32 17.72
N LEU A 263 -4.31 -5.30 16.46
CA LEU A 263 -3.41 -5.07 15.33
C LEU A 263 -2.72 -3.70 15.44
N LEU A 264 -3.46 -2.64 15.77
CA LEU A 264 -2.90 -1.29 15.93
C LEU A 264 -1.88 -1.21 17.06
N ASP A 265 -2.09 -1.92 18.17
CA ASP A 265 -1.10 -2.02 19.25
C ASP A 265 0.19 -2.68 18.78
N TRP A 266 0.11 -3.83 18.10
CA TRP A 266 1.27 -4.50 17.54
C TRP A 266 2.02 -3.63 16.51
N ARG A 267 1.29 -2.94 15.63
CA ARG A 267 1.88 -2.01 14.66
C ARG A 267 2.65 -0.89 15.36
N LYS A 268 2.07 -0.31 16.41
CA LYS A 268 2.73 0.74 17.21
C LYS A 268 4.00 0.22 17.90
N ARG A 269 3.94 -0.95 18.52
CA ARG A 269 5.09 -1.58 19.22
C ARG A 269 6.23 -1.92 18.24
N LEU A 270 5.92 -2.20 16.98
CA LEU A 270 6.90 -2.49 15.92
C LEU A 270 7.30 -1.26 15.10
N GLY A 271 6.94 -0.05 15.52
CA GLY A 271 7.35 1.20 14.90
C GLY A 271 6.72 1.48 13.51
N CYS A 272 5.53 0.91 13.25
CA CYS A 272 4.88 1.08 11.95
C CYS A 272 4.41 2.52 11.73
N PRO A 273 4.75 3.18 10.61
CA PRO A 273 4.21 4.48 10.25
C PRO A 273 2.68 4.44 10.12
N ALA A 274 2.01 5.51 10.55
CA ALA A 274 0.55 5.58 10.57
C ALA A 274 -0.09 5.37 9.19
N GLN A 275 0.56 5.86 8.12
CA GLN A 275 0.06 5.76 6.76
C GLN A 275 0.41 4.43 6.07
N PHE A 276 1.28 3.58 6.64
CA PHE A 276 1.59 2.29 6.01
C PHE A 276 0.34 1.41 5.92
N GLY A 277 0.02 0.95 4.72
CA GLY A 277 -1.16 0.14 4.45
C GLY A 277 -2.48 0.91 4.45
N ALA A 278 -2.46 2.22 4.67
CA ALA A 278 -3.63 3.08 4.55
C ALA A 278 -4.07 3.25 3.09
N PRO A 279 -5.33 3.64 2.83
CA PRO A 279 -5.73 4.06 1.51
C PRO A 279 -5.01 5.34 1.11
N PHE A 280 -4.45 5.36 -0.10
CA PHE A 280 -3.99 6.57 -0.77
C PHE A 280 -4.78 6.72 -2.06
N GLY A 281 -5.49 7.83 -2.26
CA GLY A 281 -6.44 7.95 -3.35
C GLY A 281 -6.31 9.21 -4.18
N LEU A 282 -6.92 9.15 -5.37
CA LEU A 282 -7.02 10.24 -6.32
C LEU A 282 -8.47 10.35 -6.79
N TRP A 283 -9.12 11.45 -6.47
CA TRP A 283 -10.35 11.89 -7.09
C TRP A 283 -10.01 12.75 -8.30
N ASP A 284 -10.56 12.43 -9.45
CA ASP A 284 -10.31 13.13 -10.71
C ASP A 284 -11.62 13.21 -11.52
N ASN A 285 -12.32 14.34 -11.39
CA ASN A 285 -13.56 14.64 -12.13
C ASN A 285 -14.62 13.52 -12.08
N GLY A 286 -14.94 13.03 -10.88
CA GLY A 286 -16.00 12.03 -10.67
C GLY A 286 -15.51 10.58 -10.65
N ALA A 287 -14.27 10.31 -11.02
CA ALA A 287 -13.65 9.00 -10.85
C ALA A 287 -12.73 9.00 -9.63
N PHE A 288 -12.66 7.88 -8.92
CA PHE A 288 -11.81 7.71 -7.76
C PHE A 288 -10.98 6.43 -7.84
N ASP A 289 -9.68 6.58 -7.78
CA ASP A 289 -8.73 5.48 -7.69
C ASP A 289 -8.09 5.48 -6.30
N ALA A 290 -8.10 4.36 -5.59
CA ALA A 290 -7.43 4.18 -4.31
C ALA A 290 -6.49 2.99 -4.35
N VAL A 291 -5.27 3.20 -3.90
CA VAL A 291 -4.26 2.15 -3.73
C VAL A 291 -3.98 1.92 -2.26
N VAL A 292 -3.42 0.78 -1.94
CA VAL A 292 -2.93 0.48 -0.60
C VAL A 292 -1.50 1.00 -0.47
N ALA A 293 -1.23 1.87 0.51
CA ALA A 293 0.06 2.51 0.70
C ALA A 293 1.10 1.54 1.29
N ILE A 294 1.61 0.63 0.46
CA ILE A 294 2.66 -0.35 0.76
C ILE A 294 3.79 -0.26 -0.27
N ARG A 295 4.84 -1.03 -0.07
CA ARG A 295 6.01 -1.02 -0.96
C ARG A 295 6.59 0.38 -1.13
N GLY A 296 6.68 1.09 -0.01
CA GLY A 296 7.14 2.46 0.05
C GLY A 296 8.12 2.71 1.18
N ILE A 297 8.58 3.94 1.23
CA ILE A 297 9.49 4.48 2.23
C ILE A 297 8.92 5.78 2.79
N TRP A 298 9.09 5.98 4.07
CA TRP A 298 8.73 7.20 4.81
C TRP A 298 10.00 7.92 5.20
N TRP A 299 9.98 9.23 5.24
CA TRP A 299 11.13 10.03 5.68
C TRP A 299 10.70 11.27 6.45
N ASP A 300 11.58 11.73 7.34
CA ASP A 300 11.55 13.04 7.97
C ASP A 300 12.97 13.58 8.08
N GLY A 301 13.26 14.64 7.34
CA GLY A 301 14.63 15.15 7.18
C GLY A 301 15.57 14.07 6.61
N VAL A 302 16.50 13.59 7.43
CA VAL A 302 17.49 12.56 7.07
C VAL A 302 17.12 11.16 7.55
N GLU A 303 16.07 11.02 8.34
CA GLU A 303 15.62 9.74 8.87
C GLU A 303 14.72 9.02 7.89
N LEU A 304 14.90 7.71 7.76
CA LEU A 304 14.13 6.83 6.87
C LEU A 304 13.47 5.71 7.67
N LEU A 305 12.22 5.42 7.28
CA LEU A 305 11.46 4.28 7.78
C LEU A 305 11.03 3.40 6.61
N LEU A 306 11.39 2.13 6.66
CA LEU A 306 11.06 1.14 5.62
C LEU A 306 10.22 0.01 6.23
N PRO A 307 8.89 0.15 6.23
CA PRO A 307 7.98 -0.84 6.79
C PRO A 307 7.70 -1.99 5.82
N ALA A 308 7.45 -3.17 6.39
CA ALA A 308 6.92 -4.33 5.67
C ALA A 308 6.01 -5.16 6.58
N GLY A 309 4.92 -5.69 6.04
CA GLY A 309 3.98 -6.57 6.72
C GLY A 309 3.95 -7.96 6.10
N CYS A 310 3.67 -8.98 6.90
CA CYS A 310 3.42 -10.36 6.46
C CYS A 310 2.06 -10.84 6.98
N GLY A 311 1.35 -11.62 6.16
CA GLY A 311 0.10 -12.25 6.56
C GLY A 311 0.35 -13.48 7.42
N VAL A 312 -0.11 -13.45 8.67
CA VAL A 312 0.03 -14.58 9.61
C VAL A 312 -1.29 -15.31 9.74
N ILE A 313 -1.26 -16.60 9.48
CA ILE A 313 -2.34 -17.60 9.68
C ILE A 313 -1.83 -18.74 10.56
N GLU A 314 -2.67 -19.72 10.91
CA GLU A 314 -2.25 -20.80 11.80
C GLU A 314 -1.11 -21.67 11.25
N ALA A 315 -0.96 -21.75 9.92
CA ALA A 315 0.13 -22.48 9.27
C ALA A 315 1.45 -21.69 9.19
N SER A 316 1.46 -20.43 9.60
CA SER A 316 2.63 -19.54 9.53
C SER A 316 3.74 -19.97 10.47
N ARG A 317 4.99 -19.77 10.01
CA ARG A 317 6.20 -20.06 10.79
C ARG A 317 7.08 -18.81 10.87
N LEU A 318 7.49 -18.44 12.07
CA LEU A 318 8.29 -17.25 12.34
C LEU A 318 9.44 -17.03 11.34
N VAL A 319 10.21 -18.08 11.04
CA VAL A 319 11.37 -17.99 10.14
C VAL A 319 10.96 -17.62 8.71
N ASN A 320 9.83 -18.15 8.24
CA ASN A 320 9.33 -17.90 6.89
C ASN A 320 8.81 -16.45 6.78
N GLU A 321 7.99 -16.04 7.78
CA GLU A 321 7.46 -14.67 7.81
C GLU A 321 8.59 -13.63 7.93
N TRP A 322 9.62 -13.90 8.73
CA TRP A 322 10.79 -13.02 8.84
C TRP A 322 11.56 -12.89 7.52
N ARG A 323 11.68 -14.00 6.75
CA ARG A 323 12.27 -13.97 5.40
C ARG A 323 11.41 -13.18 4.41
N GLU A 324 10.08 -13.35 4.45
CA GLU A 324 9.14 -12.61 3.61
C GLU A 324 9.21 -11.09 3.87
N LEU A 325 9.23 -10.68 5.14
CA LEU A 325 9.41 -9.28 5.53
C LEU A 325 10.70 -8.69 4.96
N ARG A 326 11.81 -9.47 4.97
CA ARG A 326 13.06 -9.04 4.37
C ARG A 326 12.94 -8.89 2.85
N LEU A 327 12.34 -9.86 2.16
CA LEU A 327 12.15 -9.80 0.70
C LEU A 327 11.39 -8.54 0.28
N LYS A 328 10.34 -8.19 1.01
CA LYS A 328 9.53 -7.01 0.74
C LYS A 328 10.31 -5.70 0.91
N ARG A 329 11.14 -5.59 1.96
CA ARG A 329 12.00 -4.42 2.17
C ARG A 329 13.09 -4.31 1.10
N GLU A 330 13.77 -5.40 0.78
CA GLU A 330 14.81 -5.43 -0.26
C GLU A 330 14.25 -5.05 -1.64
N ALA A 331 12.99 -5.41 -1.94
CA ALA A 331 12.34 -4.99 -3.18
C ALA A 331 12.17 -3.46 -3.26
N VAL A 332 11.89 -2.78 -2.15
CA VAL A 332 11.79 -1.31 -2.11
C VAL A 332 13.19 -0.68 -2.22
N LYS A 333 14.19 -1.23 -1.52
CA LYS A 333 15.57 -0.72 -1.56
C LYS A 333 16.13 -0.74 -2.98
N ARG A 334 15.78 -1.74 -3.81
CA ARG A 334 16.22 -1.81 -5.22
C ARG A 334 15.78 -0.61 -6.06
N PHE A 335 14.71 0.06 -5.70
CA PHE A 335 14.26 1.29 -6.38
C PHE A 335 15.08 2.52 -5.99
N LEU A 336 15.70 2.50 -4.80
CA LEU A 336 16.21 3.70 -4.12
C LEU A 336 17.73 3.77 -4.06
N LEU A 337 18.40 2.62 -3.98
CA LEU A 337 19.82 2.56 -3.63
C LEU A 337 20.67 2.16 -4.83
N LYS A 338 21.91 2.66 -4.84
CA LYS A 338 22.97 2.15 -5.73
C LYS A 338 23.23 0.68 -5.38
N HIS A 339 23.38 -0.14 -6.39
CA HIS A 339 23.84 -1.52 -6.28
C HIS A 339 25.35 -1.58 -6.22
#